data_aa0a340b0dc2b5ab634cb4eaac7ac890
#
_entry.id   aa0a340b0dc2b5ab634cb4eaac7ac890
#
_cell.length_a   1.000
_cell.length_b   1.000
_cell.length_c   1.000
_cell.angle_alpha   90.00
_cell.angle_beta   90.00
_cell.angle_gamma   90.00
#
_symmetry.space_group_name_H-M   'P 1'
#
loop_
_entity.id
_entity.type
_entity.pdbx_description
1 polymer ?
#
loop_
_entity_poly.entity_id
_entity_poly.type
_entity_poly.pdbx_seq_one_letter_code
_entity_poly.pdbx_strand_id
1 'polypeptide(L)'
;QDNFLETPNDSLDTHFYKPLLFYGFIHRDKNYNLSLSIEGNIFLKKYEDKKYLECRKILINQLDNTAYPNSATPRVKNLNLYPFRIYYHLYPLSKKSYPLQPK
;
A
#
# COMPACT_ATOMS: atom_id res chain seq x y z
N GLN A 1 -17.39 -8.34 10.17
CA GLN A 1 -17.05 -8.29 9.58
C GLN A 1 -16.77 -7.27 8.76
N ASP A 2 -16.27 -6.95 8.26
CA ASP A 2 -15.80 -6.03 7.38
C ASP A 2 -16.81 -5.36 6.59
N ASN A 3 -17.90 -4.98 7.23
CA ASN A 3 -18.97 -4.37 6.51
C ASN A 3 -18.61 -3.06 5.87
N PHE A 4 -17.66 -2.34 6.43
CA PHE A 4 -17.32 -1.08 5.81
C PHE A 4 -16.62 -1.30 4.47
N LEU A 5 -16.06 -2.48 4.25
CA LEU A 5 -15.45 -2.78 2.97
C LEU A 5 -16.47 -3.14 1.90
N GLU A 6 -17.70 -3.36 2.31
CA GLU A 6 -18.76 -3.72 1.38
C GLU A 6 -19.75 -2.59 1.19
N THR A 7 -19.41 -1.41 1.65
CA THR A 7 -20.32 -0.28 1.55
C THR A 7 -20.59 0.02 0.08
N PRO A 8 -21.81 0.38 -0.25
CA PRO A 8 -22.14 0.73 -1.62
C PRO A 8 -21.65 2.12 -2.02
N ASN A 9 -21.12 2.87 -1.09
CA ASN A 9 -20.66 4.21 -1.39
C ASN A 9 -19.32 4.15 -2.10
N ASP A 10 -19.31 4.47 -3.36
CA ASP A 10 -18.11 4.37 -4.17
C ASP A 10 -16.98 5.24 -3.64
N SER A 11 -17.32 6.41 -3.17
CA SER A 11 -16.30 7.31 -2.66
C SER A 11 -15.62 6.73 -1.43
N LEU A 12 -16.42 6.17 -0.54
CA LEU A 12 -15.90 5.55 0.66
C LEU A 12 -15.08 4.33 0.34
N ASP A 13 -15.55 3.50 -0.59
CA ASP A 13 -14.81 2.34 -1.03
C ASP A 13 -13.45 2.75 -1.58
N THR A 14 -13.45 3.75 -2.42
CA THR A 14 -12.22 4.18 -3.06
C THR A 14 -11.20 4.66 -2.04
N HIS A 15 -11.66 5.40 -1.03
CA HIS A 15 -10.75 5.96 -0.06
C HIS A 15 -10.27 4.94 0.96
N PHE A 16 -11.06 3.90 1.22
CA PHE A 16 -10.68 2.92 2.22
C PHE A 16 -9.91 1.75 1.65
N TYR A 17 -10.40 1.16 0.57
CA TYR A 17 -9.80 -0.11 0.19
C TYR A 17 -8.74 0.02 -0.89
N LYS A 18 -8.82 1.02 -1.75
CA LYS A 18 -7.86 1.11 -2.84
C LYS A 18 -6.41 1.25 -2.37
N PRO A 19 -6.12 2.09 -1.38
CA PRO A 19 -4.75 2.12 -0.89
C PRO A 19 -4.30 0.80 -0.31
N LEU A 20 -5.17 0.13 0.45
CA LEU A 20 -4.81 -1.15 1.05
C LEU A 20 -4.57 -2.21 -0.02
N LEU A 21 -5.36 -2.17 -1.08
CA LEU A 21 -5.17 -3.08 -2.20
C LEU A 21 -3.86 -2.78 -2.92
N PHE A 22 -3.59 -1.50 -3.14
CA PHE A 22 -2.38 -1.10 -3.84
C PHE A 22 -1.13 -1.56 -3.10
N TYR A 23 -1.12 -1.44 -1.78
CA TYR A 23 0.05 -1.81 -0.98
C TYR A 23 0.07 -3.27 -0.58
N GLY A 24 -0.95 -4.04 -0.97
CA GLY A 24 -0.91 -5.47 -0.75
C GLY A 24 -1.36 -5.96 0.60
N PHE A 25 -2.08 -5.13 1.34
CA PHE A 25 -2.62 -5.57 2.62
C PHE A 25 -3.94 -6.30 2.50
N ILE A 26 -4.65 -6.07 1.41
CA ILE A 26 -5.85 -6.82 1.10
C ILE A 26 -5.77 -7.26 -0.35
N HIS A 27 -6.60 -8.19 -0.73
CA HIS A 27 -6.72 -8.55 -2.12
C HIS A 27 -8.18 -8.75 -2.47
N ARG A 28 -8.46 -8.71 -3.77
CA ARG A 28 -9.80 -8.78 -4.29
C ARG A 28 -9.85 -9.96 -5.25
N ASP A 29 -10.85 -10.82 -5.07
CA ASP A 29 -10.99 -11.96 -5.97
C ASP A 29 -11.76 -11.53 -7.21
N LYS A 30 -12.01 -12.48 -8.10
CA LYS A 30 -12.69 -12.16 -9.35
C LYS A 30 -14.15 -11.79 -9.15
N ASN A 31 -14.71 -12.08 -8.00
CA ASN A 31 -16.08 -11.68 -7.68
C ASN A 31 -16.10 -10.37 -6.89
N TYR A 32 -14.97 -9.69 -6.84
CA TYR A 32 -14.82 -8.41 -6.14
C TYR A 32 -15.00 -8.53 -4.63
N ASN A 33 -14.81 -9.72 -4.08
CA ASN A 33 -14.80 -9.88 -2.63
C ASN A 33 -13.42 -9.51 -2.11
N LEU A 34 -13.40 -8.77 -1.01
CA LEU A 34 -12.15 -8.29 -0.41
C LEU A 34 -11.81 -9.16 0.79
N SER A 35 -10.53 -9.42 0.95
CA SER A 35 -10.05 -10.17 2.10
C SER A 35 -8.64 -9.73 2.42
N LEU A 36 -8.21 -10.02 3.63
CA LEU A 36 -6.84 -9.67 4.04
C LEU A 36 -5.85 -10.58 3.34
N SER A 37 -4.75 -9.99 2.90
CA SER A 37 -3.63 -10.78 2.43
C SER A 37 -2.93 -11.40 3.62
N ILE A 38 -1.94 -12.25 3.36
CA ILE A 38 -1.12 -12.82 4.42
C ILE A 38 -0.44 -11.69 5.19
N GLU A 39 0.09 -10.73 4.46
CA GLU A 39 0.75 -9.58 5.08
C GLU A 39 -0.21 -8.72 5.87
N GLY A 40 -1.43 -8.57 5.36
CA GLY A 40 -2.45 -7.82 6.08
C GLY A 40 -2.82 -8.48 7.39
N ASN A 41 -2.94 -9.81 7.37
CA ASN A 41 -3.23 -10.55 8.59
C ASN A 41 -2.12 -10.40 9.62
N ILE A 42 -0.88 -10.54 9.18
CA ILE A 42 0.25 -10.43 10.08
C ILE A 42 0.32 -9.02 10.66
N PHE A 43 0.12 -8.03 9.82
CA PHE A 43 0.17 -6.64 10.28
C PHE A 43 -0.88 -6.39 11.35
N LEU A 44 -2.11 -6.83 11.09
CA LEU A 44 -3.19 -6.60 12.04
C LEU A 44 -2.92 -7.26 13.37
N LYS A 45 -2.40 -8.48 13.32
CA LYS A 45 -2.08 -9.19 14.55
C LYS A 45 -1.01 -8.48 15.35
N LYS A 46 0.03 -8.02 14.68
CA LYS A 46 1.08 -7.28 15.37
C LYS A 46 0.55 -5.97 15.93
N TYR A 47 -0.34 -5.33 15.21
CA TYR A 47 -0.93 -4.09 15.69
C TYR A 47 -1.77 -4.33 16.95
N GLU A 48 -2.56 -5.40 16.94
CA GLU A 48 -3.38 -5.73 18.10
C GLU A 48 -2.53 -6.07 19.31
N ASP A 49 -1.36 -6.64 19.08
CA ASP A 49 -0.43 -6.97 20.14
C ASP A 49 0.47 -5.80 20.51
N LYS A 50 0.22 -4.64 19.91
CA LYS A 50 0.96 -3.40 20.18
C LYS A 50 2.44 -3.52 19.84
N LYS A 51 2.77 -4.37 18.90
CA LYS A 51 4.14 -4.53 18.43
C LYS A 51 4.38 -3.57 17.28
N TYR A 52 4.44 -2.29 17.61
CA TYR A 52 4.45 -1.25 16.58
C TYR A 52 5.71 -1.22 15.75
N LEU A 53 6.83 -1.59 16.34
CA LEU A 53 8.06 -1.65 15.58
C LEU A 53 7.97 -2.70 14.49
N GLU A 54 7.32 -3.81 14.78
CA GLU A 54 7.15 -4.86 13.78
C GLU A 54 6.15 -4.45 12.71
N CYS A 55 5.12 -3.72 13.09
CA CYS A 55 4.20 -3.16 12.13
C CYS A 55 4.94 -2.24 11.15
N ARG A 56 5.84 -1.44 11.67
CA ARG A 56 6.63 -0.53 10.87
C ARG A 56 7.48 -1.28 9.85
N LYS A 57 8.09 -2.37 10.29
CA LYS A 57 8.90 -3.18 9.40
C LYS A 57 8.06 -3.79 8.28
N ILE A 58 6.88 -4.27 8.62
CA ILE A 58 5.99 -4.83 7.62
C ILE A 58 5.58 -3.77 6.61
N LEU A 59 5.24 -2.59 7.10
CA LEU A 59 4.83 -1.50 6.22
C LEU A 59 5.95 -1.13 5.25
N ILE A 60 7.16 -0.98 5.76
CA ILE A 60 8.29 -0.63 4.92
C ILE A 60 8.52 -1.71 3.86
N ASN A 61 8.41 -2.97 4.26
CA ASN A 61 8.57 -4.06 3.33
C ASN A 61 7.51 -4.03 2.23
N GLN A 62 6.26 -3.71 2.60
CA GLN A 62 5.20 -3.63 1.61
C GLN A 62 5.44 -2.49 0.63
N LEU A 63 5.86 -1.34 1.14
CA LEU A 63 6.16 -0.22 0.26
C LEU A 63 7.29 -0.57 -0.70
N ASP A 64 8.32 -1.22 -0.19
CA ASP A 64 9.46 -1.57 -1.01
C ASP A 64 9.10 -2.56 -2.10
N ASN A 65 8.12 -3.39 -1.86
CA ASN A 65 7.71 -4.42 -2.82
C ASN A 65 6.45 -4.05 -3.60
N THR A 66 5.97 -2.84 -3.47
CA THR A 66 4.81 -2.41 -4.22
C THR A 66 5.21 -2.06 -5.64
N ALA A 67 4.67 -2.82 -6.58
CA ALA A 67 4.93 -2.60 -8.00
C ALA A 67 3.86 -1.68 -8.57
N TYR A 68 4.23 -0.96 -9.60
CA TYR A 68 3.28 -0.14 -10.33
C TYR A 68 3.46 -0.43 -11.82
N PRO A 69 2.45 -0.90 -12.51
CA PRO A 69 1.09 -1.13 -12.04
C PRO A 69 0.95 -2.43 -11.27
N ASN A 70 -0.18 -2.58 -10.61
CA ASN A 70 -0.50 -3.82 -9.92
C ASN A 70 -2.02 -4.03 -10.02
N SER A 71 -2.55 -4.96 -9.24
CA SER A 71 -3.96 -5.31 -9.36
C SER A 71 -4.90 -4.15 -9.01
N ALA A 72 -4.41 -3.16 -8.28
CA ALA A 72 -5.21 -1.99 -7.94
C ALA A 72 -5.23 -0.96 -9.07
N THR A 73 -4.38 -1.13 -10.09
CA THR A 73 -4.28 -0.19 -11.19
C THR A 73 -4.35 -0.93 -12.54
N PRO A 74 -5.46 -1.63 -12.79
CA PRO A 74 -5.51 -2.53 -13.95
C PRO A 74 -5.47 -1.83 -15.30
N ARG A 75 -5.72 -0.54 -15.33
CA ARG A 75 -5.73 0.19 -16.60
C ARG A 75 -4.35 0.63 -17.07
N VAL A 76 -3.38 0.56 -16.18
CA VAL A 76 -2.03 0.97 -16.54
C VAL A 76 -1.31 -0.22 -17.14
N LYS A 77 -0.66 -0.03 -18.27
CA LYS A 77 0.01 -1.10 -18.99
C LYS A 77 1.34 -0.63 -19.49
N ASN A 78 2.16 -1.60 -19.84
CA ASN A 78 3.48 -1.32 -20.43
C ASN A 78 4.39 -0.53 -19.52
N LEU A 79 4.27 -0.79 -18.24
CA LEU A 79 5.07 -0.11 -17.25
C LEU A 79 5.39 -1.12 -16.15
N ASN A 80 6.58 -1.04 -15.60
CA ASN A 80 6.99 -1.97 -14.57
C ASN A 80 7.96 -1.27 -13.65
N LEU A 81 7.43 -0.68 -12.61
CA LEU A 81 8.23 0.12 -11.70
C LEU A 81 7.97 -0.30 -10.26
N TYR A 82 8.92 0.04 -9.40
CA TYR A 82 8.75 -0.05 -7.96
C TYR A 82 8.95 1.36 -7.43
N PRO A 83 7.88 2.16 -7.36
CA PRO A 83 8.02 3.59 -7.11
C PRO A 83 8.75 3.95 -5.83
N PHE A 84 8.53 3.18 -4.76
CA PHE A 84 9.13 3.53 -3.49
C PHE A 84 10.62 3.21 -3.47
N ARG A 85 11.05 2.21 -4.24
CA ARG A 85 12.48 1.95 -4.38
C ARG A 85 13.15 3.10 -5.12
N ILE A 86 12.50 3.59 -6.16
CA ILE A 86 13.01 4.72 -6.90
C ILE A 86 13.11 5.94 -6.00
N TYR A 87 12.06 6.18 -5.23
CA TYR A 87 12.04 7.32 -4.33
C TYR A 87 13.18 7.26 -3.33
N TYR A 88 13.42 6.08 -2.75
CA TYR A 88 14.48 5.95 -1.77
C TYR A 88 15.86 6.19 -2.36
N HIS A 89 16.03 5.87 -3.62
CA HIS A 89 17.31 6.12 -4.30
C HIS A 89 17.50 7.59 -4.62
N LEU A 90 16.43 8.26 -5.00
CA LEU A 90 16.53 9.64 -5.43
C LEU A 90 16.49 10.65 -4.30
N TYR A 91 15.82 10.30 -3.22
CA TYR A 91 15.62 11.25 -2.13
C TYR A 91 16.92 11.80 -1.55
N PRO A 92 17.92 10.98 -1.28
CA PRO A 92 19.18 11.54 -0.76
C PRO A 92 19.85 12.49 -1.74
N LEU A 93 19.74 12.21 -3.02
CA LEU A 93 20.33 13.10 -4.02
C LEU A 93 19.62 14.44 -4.05
N SER A 94 18.30 14.44 -3.95
CA SER A 94 17.57 15.69 -3.97
C SER A 94 17.91 16.52 -2.74
N LYS A 95 18.12 15.87 -1.62
CA LYS A 95 18.47 16.61 -0.41
C LYS A 95 19.86 17.23 -0.50
N LYS A 96 20.73 16.60 -1.25
CA LYS A 96 22.08 17.15 -1.43
C LYS A 96 22.14 18.18 -2.53
N SER A 97 21.43 17.93 -3.60
CA SER A 97 21.55 18.77 -4.79
C SER A 97 20.70 20.03 -4.70
N TYR A 98 19.56 19.94 -4.07
CA TYR A 98 18.73 21.09 -3.95
C TYR A 98 18.13 21.15 -2.58
N PRO A 99 17.92 22.32 -2.08
CA PRO A 99 17.15 22.48 -0.87
C PRO A 99 15.68 22.41 -1.23
N LEU A 100 15.17 21.22 -1.31
CA LEU A 100 13.77 21.03 -1.64
C LEU A 100 12.84 21.34 -0.49
N GLN A 101 13.42 21.49 0.69
CA GLN A 101 12.60 21.81 1.81
C GLN A 101 12.06 23.19 1.69
N PRO A 102 10.84 23.38 2.13
CA PRO A 102 10.32 24.74 2.16
C PRO A 102 11.14 25.55 3.14
N LYS A 103 11.20 26.76 2.85
CA LYS A 103 12.01 27.61 3.68
C LYS A 103 11.23 28.16 4.82
#